data_f38c69d428c8787d2793a4f27cd30f74
#
_entry.id   f38c69d428c8787d2793a4f27cd30f74
#
_cell.length_a   1.000
_cell.length_b   1.000
_cell.length_c   1.000
_cell.angle_alpha   90.00
_cell.angle_beta   90.00
_cell.angle_gamma   90.00
#
_symmetry.space_group_name_H-M   'P 1'
#
loop_
_entity.id
_entity.type
_entity.pdbx_description
1 polymer ?
#
loop_
_entity_poly.entity_id
_entity_poly.type
_entity_poly.pdbx_seq_one_letter_code
_entity_poly.pdbx_strand_id
1 'polypeptide(L)'
;MKKKGYSAKGLFGEINHYDSKGKKIGESRPSFFGGMNHYDAKGNKTGHSDRAFFGGVNHYDNHGHKTGHSDRAFFGGVNHYDDKGHKTGHSDRAFFGGVNHYSDDDNE
;
A
#
# COMPACT_ATOMS: atom_id res chain seq x y z
N MET A 1 -4.20 -14.77 9.74
CA MET A 1 -3.86 -13.81 8.68
C MET A 1 -4.93 -13.80 7.60
N LYS A 2 -5.40 -12.64 7.28
CA LYS A 2 -6.49 -12.50 6.32
C LYS A 2 -6.09 -11.65 5.14
N LYS A 3 -6.52 -12.05 3.97
CA LYS A 3 -6.38 -11.20 2.80
C LYS A 3 -7.34 -10.03 2.92
N LYS A 4 -6.83 -8.81 2.84
CA LYS A 4 -7.69 -7.64 2.92
C LYS A 4 -7.88 -6.94 1.58
N GLY A 5 -7.17 -7.37 0.54
CA GLY A 5 -7.36 -6.77 -0.75
C GLY A 5 -6.20 -7.02 -1.68
N TYR A 6 -6.22 -6.36 -2.81
CA TYR A 6 -5.11 -6.43 -3.75
C TYR A 6 -5.03 -5.14 -4.56
N SER A 7 -3.94 -5.00 -5.29
CA SER A 7 -3.70 -3.83 -6.11
C SER A 7 -3.23 -4.26 -7.49
N ALA A 8 -3.61 -3.52 -8.51
CA ALA A 8 -3.22 -3.82 -9.88
C ALA A 8 -2.97 -2.53 -10.64
N LYS A 9 -2.09 -2.59 -11.63
CA LYS A 9 -1.82 -1.43 -12.46
C LYS A 9 -3.01 -1.10 -13.34
N GLY A 10 -3.30 0.17 -13.43
CA GLY A 10 -4.30 0.65 -14.36
C GLY A 10 -3.70 0.96 -15.71
N LEU A 11 -4.55 1.40 -16.62
CA LEU A 11 -4.18 1.65 -17.99
C LEU A 11 -3.20 2.84 -18.13
N PHE A 12 -3.30 3.82 -17.25
CA PHE A 12 -2.51 5.04 -17.36
C PHE A 12 -1.34 5.10 -16.38
N GLY A 13 -0.93 3.96 -15.84
CA GLY A 13 0.21 3.92 -14.93
C GLY A 13 -0.14 4.05 -13.46
N GLU A 14 -1.40 4.32 -13.16
CA GLU A 14 -1.82 4.36 -11.77
C GLU A 14 -1.94 2.94 -11.22
N ILE A 15 -2.02 2.83 -9.91
CA ILE A 15 -2.24 1.55 -9.26
C ILE A 15 -3.61 1.61 -8.59
N ASN A 16 -4.49 0.71 -8.97
CA ASN A 16 -5.82 0.65 -8.39
C ASN A 16 -5.84 -0.33 -7.23
N HIS A 17 -6.51 0.05 -6.15
CA HIS A 17 -6.58 -0.77 -4.94
C HIS A 17 -8.00 -1.28 -4.75
N TYR A 18 -8.11 -2.54 -4.36
CA TYR A 18 -9.39 -3.22 -4.23
C TYR A 18 -9.47 -3.91 -2.87
N ASP A 19 -10.67 -4.03 -2.31
CA ASP A 19 -10.86 -4.77 -1.08
C ASP A 19 -10.94 -6.26 -1.39
N SER A 20 -11.15 -7.08 -0.37
CA SER A 20 -11.16 -8.53 -0.54
C SER A 20 -12.35 -9.01 -1.35
N LYS A 21 -13.34 -8.17 -1.54
CA LYS A 21 -14.52 -8.50 -2.35
C LYS A 21 -14.42 -8.01 -3.78
N GLY A 22 -13.30 -7.37 -4.11
CA GLY A 22 -13.08 -6.87 -5.46
C GLY A 22 -13.60 -5.48 -5.73
N LYS A 23 -14.08 -4.79 -4.70
CA LYS A 23 -14.57 -3.43 -4.87
C LYS A 23 -13.41 -2.45 -4.82
N LYS A 24 -13.36 -1.52 -5.76
CA LYS A 24 -12.29 -0.53 -5.77
C LYS A 24 -12.43 0.41 -4.58
N ILE A 25 -11.35 0.56 -3.83
CA ILE A 25 -11.33 1.43 -2.65
C ILE A 25 -10.45 2.65 -2.84
N GLY A 26 -9.63 2.69 -3.88
CA GLY A 26 -8.80 3.85 -4.11
C GLY A 26 -7.79 3.59 -5.19
N GLU A 27 -6.86 4.53 -5.34
CA GLU A 27 -5.79 4.38 -6.31
C GLU A 27 -4.57 5.17 -5.86
N SER A 28 -3.43 4.86 -6.47
CA SER A 28 -2.19 5.57 -6.23
C SER A 28 -1.60 6.00 -7.56
N ARG A 29 -1.05 7.20 -7.62
CA ARG A 29 -0.45 7.74 -8.83
C ARG A 29 0.95 8.21 -8.55
N PRO A 30 1.87 8.07 -9.51
CA PRO A 30 3.22 8.58 -9.32
C PRO A 30 3.20 10.08 -9.03
N SER A 31 4.02 10.49 -8.09
CA SER A 31 4.16 11.89 -7.74
C SER A 31 5.23 12.51 -8.63
N PHE A 32 5.09 13.81 -8.88
CA PHE A 32 6.07 14.53 -9.67
C PHE A 32 7.48 14.44 -9.10
N PHE A 33 7.59 14.44 -7.77
CA PHE A 33 8.87 14.43 -7.09
C PHE A 33 9.33 13.05 -6.66
N GLY A 34 8.80 12.02 -7.27
CA GLY A 34 9.04 10.64 -6.86
C GLY A 34 7.98 10.22 -5.86
N GLY A 35 8.00 8.98 -5.44
CA GLY A 35 6.98 8.49 -4.55
C GLY A 35 5.63 8.39 -5.23
N MET A 36 4.59 8.30 -4.43
CA MET A 36 3.22 8.09 -4.91
C MET A 36 2.24 8.92 -4.10
N ASN A 37 1.22 9.43 -4.75
CA ASN A 37 0.08 10.04 -4.08
C ASN A 37 -1.06 9.03 -4.04
N HIS A 38 -1.77 8.98 -2.93
CA HIS A 38 -2.86 8.02 -2.72
C HIS A 38 -4.21 8.74 -2.67
N TYR A 39 -5.22 8.10 -3.26
CA TYR A 39 -6.56 8.68 -3.37
C TYR A 39 -7.59 7.65 -2.98
N ASP A 40 -8.72 8.10 -2.43
CA ASP A 40 -9.82 7.19 -2.12
C ASP A 40 -10.65 6.92 -3.39
N ALA A 41 -11.71 6.13 -3.25
CA ALA A 41 -12.53 5.75 -4.40
C ALA A 41 -13.25 6.94 -5.03
N LYS A 42 -13.39 8.02 -4.30
CA LYS A 42 -14.06 9.23 -4.79
C LYS A 42 -13.07 10.23 -5.40
N GLY A 43 -11.79 9.92 -5.36
CA GLY A 43 -10.78 10.79 -5.94
C GLY A 43 -10.18 11.80 -4.96
N ASN A 44 -10.51 11.72 -3.69
CA ASN A 44 -9.93 12.62 -2.69
C ASN A 44 -8.56 12.10 -2.26
N LYS A 45 -7.59 13.00 -2.18
CA LYS A 45 -6.25 12.61 -1.75
C LYS A 45 -6.27 12.22 -0.28
N THR A 46 -5.72 11.06 0.03
CA THR A 46 -5.66 10.56 1.39
C THR A 46 -4.27 10.59 2.00
N GLY A 47 -3.24 10.69 1.15
CA GLY A 47 -1.87 10.73 1.66
C GLY A 47 -0.88 10.49 0.55
N HIS A 48 0.35 10.19 0.94
CA HIS A 48 1.38 9.90 -0.05
C HIS A 48 2.43 8.98 0.56
N SER A 49 3.32 8.47 -0.30
CA SER A 49 4.41 7.60 0.11
C SER A 49 5.69 8.03 -0.58
N ASP A 50 6.79 7.98 0.14
CA ASP A 50 8.11 8.33 -0.38
C ASP A 50 9.07 7.19 -0.12
N ARG A 51 10.11 7.10 -0.92
CA ARG A 51 11.15 6.13 -0.67
C ARG A 51 11.91 6.48 0.59
N ALA A 52 12.15 5.50 1.42
CA ALA A 52 12.98 5.68 2.59
C ALA A 52 14.43 5.65 2.18
N PHE A 53 15.28 6.29 2.98
CA PHE A 53 16.70 6.37 2.70
C PHE A 53 17.38 5.00 2.64
N PHE A 54 16.96 4.08 3.51
CA PHE A 54 17.58 2.75 3.60
C PHE A 54 16.79 1.68 2.85
N GLY A 55 16.03 2.10 1.86
CA GLY A 55 15.14 1.18 1.15
C GLY A 55 13.76 1.24 1.77
N GLY A 56 12.84 0.49 1.21
CA GLY A 56 11.48 0.54 1.69
C GLY A 56 10.77 1.83 1.32
N VAL A 57 9.64 2.07 1.93
CA VAL A 57 8.79 3.20 1.61
C VAL A 57 8.15 3.74 2.90
N ASN A 58 8.17 5.04 3.07
CA ASN A 58 7.47 5.69 4.18
C ASN A 58 6.12 6.17 3.70
N HIS A 59 5.11 6.02 4.56
CA HIS A 59 3.73 6.40 4.25
C HIS A 59 3.29 7.57 5.12
N TYR A 60 2.55 8.49 4.51
CA TYR A 60 2.11 9.72 5.20
C TYR A 60 0.64 9.94 4.93
N ASP A 61 -0.04 10.57 5.89
CA ASP A 61 -1.43 10.96 5.68
C ASP A 61 -1.50 12.28 4.92
N ASN A 62 -2.71 12.78 4.71
CA ASN A 62 -2.90 14.00 3.92
C ASN A 62 -2.44 15.26 4.64
N HIS A 63 -2.11 15.16 5.91
CA HIS A 63 -1.56 16.26 6.70
C HIS A 63 -0.05 16.19 6.86
N GLY A 64 0.57 15.21 6.22
CA GLY A 64 2.01 15.05 6.27
C GLY A 64 2.54 14.26 7.45
N HIS A 65 1.66 13.70 8.27
CA HIS A 65 2.10 12.89 9.40
C HIS A 65 2.45 11.48 8.93
N LYS A 66 3.58 10.97 9.38
CA LYS A 66 3.96 9.61 9.03
C LYS A 66 3.02 8.61 9.68
N THR A 67 2.47 7.71 8.88
CA THR A 67 1.54 6.69 9.36
C THR A 67 2.17 5.32 9.45
N GLY A 68 3.30 5.12 8.77
CA GLY A 68 3.95 3.82 8.80
C GLY A 68 4.99 3.71 7.71
N HIS A 69 5.47 2.50 7.51
CA HIS A 69 6.42 2.24 6.43
C HIS A 69 6.29 0.79 5.96
N SER A 70 6.95 0.50 4.85
CA SER A 70 6.95 -0.84 4.28
C SER A 70 8.36 -1.19 3.86
N ASP A 71 8.75 -2.45 4.11
CA ASP A 71 10.07 -2.96 3.75
C ASP A 71 9.92 -4.22 2.93
N ARG A 72 10.91 -4.51 2.13
CA ARG A 72 10.94 -5.78 1.42
C ARG A 72 11.09 -6.93 2.38
N ALA A 73 10.26 -7.95 2.19
CA ALA A 73 10.40 -9.17 2.96
C ALA A 73 11.52 -10.01 2.37
N PHE A 74 12.10 -10.87 3.21
CA PHE A 74 13.22 -11.69 2.80
C PHE A 74 12.86 -12.64 1.65
N PHE A 75 11.65 -13.16 1.65
CA PHE A 75 11.18 -14.11 0.63
C PHE A 75 10.40 -13.47 -0.50
N GLY A 76 10.60 -12.18 -0.71
CA GLY A 76 9.80 -11.44 -1.67
C GLY A 76 8.62 -10.82 -0.95
N GLY A 77 7.82 -10.08 -1.67
CA GLY A 77 6.73 -9.37 -1.05
C GLY A 77 7.20 -8.19 -0.23
N VAL A 78 6.32 -7.67 0.58
CA VAL A 78 6.56 -6.44 1.34
C VAL A 78 5.89 -6.55 2.70
N ASN A 79 6.61 -6.20 3.75
CA ASN A 79 6.05 -6.12 5.09
C ASN A 79 5.65 -4.69 5.39
N HIS A 80 4.52 -4.52 6.07
CA HIS A 80 3.98 -3.21 6.42
C HIS A 80 4.02 -2.98 7.91
N TYR A 81 4.34 -1.75 8.32
CA TYR A 81 4.48 -1.39 9.73
C TYR A 81 3.75 -0.09 10.01
N ASP A 82 3.27 0.07 11.24
CA ASP A 82 2.64 1.33 11.63
C ASP A 82 3.72 2.35 12.02
N ASP A 83 3.31 3.53 12.48
CA ASP A 83 4.27 4.58 12.79
C ASP A 83 5.07 4.32 14.07
N LYS A 84 4.70 3.27 14.81
CA LYS A 84 5.43 2.85 16.00
C LYS A 84 6.34 1.67 15.74
N GLY A 85 6.37 1.19 14.50
CA GLY A 85 7.22 0.06 14.13
C GLY A 85 6.60 -1.31 14.32
N HIS A 86 5.34 -1.38 14.66
CA HIS A 86 4.65 -2.66 14.80
C HIS A 86 4.22 -3.16 13.42
N LYS A 87 4.48 -4.43 13.15
CA LYS A 87 4.07 -5.02 11.88
C LYS A 87 2.56 -5.12 11.81
N THR A 88 1.98 -4.61 10.74
CA THR A 88 0.53 -4.63 10.55
C THR A 88 0.07 -5.62 9.51
N GLY A 89 0.96 -6.05 8.63
CA GLY A 89 0.59 -6.98 7.58
C GLY A 89 1.67 -7.12 6.55
N HIS A 90 1.33 -7.73 5.43
CA HIS A 90 2.28 -7.86 4.33
C HIS A 90 1.53 -7.94 3.01
N SER A 91 2.28 -7.88 1.92
CA SER A 91 1.73 -7.98 0.57
C SER A 91 2.60 -8.90 -0.26
N ASP A 92 1.97 -9.71 -1.09
CA ASP A 92 2.66 -10.64 -1.99
C ASP A 92 2.19 -10.41 -3.41
N ARG A 93 3.02 -10.79 -4.37
CA ARG A 93 2.59 -10.75 -5.74
C ARG A 93 1.51 -11.78 -5.99
N ALA A 94 0.47 -11.35 -6.69
CA ALA A 94 -0.57 -12.26 -7.13
C ALA A 94 -0.05 -13.06 -8.32
N PHE A 95 -0.60 -14.26 -8.49
CA PHE A 95 -0.17 -15.15 -9.55
C PHE A 95 -0.38 -14.53 -10.95
N PHE A 96 -1.46 -13.81 -11.13
CA PHE A 96 -1.81 -13.23 -12.44
C PHE A 96 -1.42 -11.77 -12.55
N GLY A 97 -0.46 -11.32 -11.78
CA GLY A 97 -0.09 -9.92 -11.73
C GLY A 97 -0.79 -9.24 -10.57
N GLY A 98 -0.43 -8.01 -10.31
CA GLY A 98 -0.97 -7.29 -9.18
C GLY A 98 -0.37 -7.76 -7.87
N VAL A 99 -0.96 -7.36 -6.78
CA VAL A 99 -0.43 -7.58 -5.44
C VAL A 99 -1.57 -7.88 -4.48
N ASN A 100 -1.44 -8.93 -3.71
CA ASN A 100 -2.38 -9.27 -2.65
C ASN A 100 -1.90 -8.66 -1.34
N HIS A 101 -2.82 -8.15 -0.55
CA HIS A 101 -2.51 -7.53 0.75
C HIS A 101 -3.14 -8.35 1.87
N TYR A 102 -2.39 -8.53 2.95
CA TYR A 102 -2.83 -9.33 4.10
C TYR A 102 -2.64 -8.53 5.38
N SER A 103 -3.51 -8.76 6.33
CA SER A 103 -3.44 -8.16 7.65
C SER A 103 -2.85 -9.17 8.63
N ASP A 104 -2.09 -8.71 9.60
CA ASP A 104 -1.60 -9.57 10.66
C ASP A 104 -2.62 -9.75 11.77
N ASP A 105 -3.75 -9.06 11.67
CA ASP A 105 -4.80 -9.17 12.67
C ASP A 105 -5.60 -10.43 12.41
N ASP A 106 -5.42 -11.43 13.25
CA ASP A 106 -6.09 -12.71 13.11
C ASP A 106 -7.38 -12.83 13.89
N ASN A 107 -7.81 -11.76 14.50
CA ASN A 107 -8.99 -11.80 15.36
C ASN A 107 -10.30 -11.64 14.62
N GLU A 108 -10.24 -11.52 13.37
CA GLU A 108 -11.47 -11.41 12.59
C GLU A 108 -11.88 -12.70 11.97
#